data_4ccc88a0130fdb3707f69bade26e2638
#
_entry.id   4ccc88a0130fdb3707f69bade26e2638
#
_cell.length_a   1.000
_cell.length_b   1.000
_cell.length_c   1.000
_cell.angle_alpha   90.00
_cell.angle_beta   90.00
_cell.angle_gamma   90.00
#
_symmetry.space_group_name_H-M   'P 1'
#
loop_
_entity.id
_entity.type
_entity.pdbx_description
1 polymer ?
#
loop_
_entity_poly.entity_id
_entity_poly.type
_entity_poly.pdbx_seq_one_letter_code
_entity_poly.pdbx_strand_id
1 'polypeptide(L)'
;MAARDGFAPVTLVMGEEELLGERAVAEAVTVAVEELGAETTVEEVRAGALPDGFAMDLATPPLFGGGRVVVIQDAESLDAAARDAVLAVARDPGPGTVLVLRAAAAGRQGKFFNQLQEHARVKQAARLKPAERSSWLRSEVRRLGRQADQAAIAALLDTVGHDLRDLAGAVAKLHVAVPPPTTLNTGHVAEFLSQTADRGVFELTDAVFAGNAATALGHLDSLLGQGEDVLGLLAMLARQLRLLLRVNDHPGSSASQVAQVLGGGVRDWQVERARRQARKFRPDDLRRGLDLLAQADADVRNGTLPNRLLIELVITRLASVGSGV
;
A
#
# COMPACT_ATOMS: atom_id res chain seq x y z
N MET A 1 -31.14 -2.81 -26.92
CA MET A 1 -31.16 -2.74 -25.44
C MET A 1 -30.34 -1.51 -25.04
N ALA A 2 -30.86 -0.57 -24.25
CA ALA A 2 -30.07 0.56 -23.80
C ALA A 2 -28.99 0.01 -22.84
N ALA A 3 -27.71 0.35 -23.07
CA ALA A 3 -26.62 -0.05 -22.20
C ALA A 3 -26.87 0.47 -20.79
N ARG A 4 -26.56 -0.36 -19.78
CA ARG A 4 -26.66 0.06 -18.38
C ARG A 4 -25.75 1.25 -18.09
N ASP A 5 -26.18 2.07 -17.15
CA ASP A 5 -25.40 3.23 -16.73
C ASP A 5 -24.03 2.75 -16.23
N GLY A 6 -22.96 3.21 -16.89
CA GLY A 6 -21.60 2.77 -16.59
C GLY A 6 -21.00 1.72 -17.51
N PHE A 7 -21.76 1.04 -18.37
CA PHE A 7 -21.21 0.11 -19.35
C PHE A 7 -20.46 0.83 -20.49
N ALA A 8 -19.32 0.28 -20.88
CA ALA A 8 -18.61 0.65 -22.08
C ALA A 8 -17.88 -0.59 -22.63
N PRO A 9 -17.93 -0.85 -23.96
CA PRO A 9 -17.22 -1.99 -24.55
C PRO A 9 -15.71 -1.91 -24.36
N VAL A 10 -15.17 -0.71 -24.23
CA VAL A 10 -13.75 -0.49 -23.95
C VAL A 10 -13.61 0.48 -22.79
N THR A 11 -12.88 0.08 -21.77
CA THR A 11 -12.53 0.91 -20.61
C THR A 11 -11.02 1.01 -20.50
N LEU A 12 -10.51 2.24 -20.41
CA LEU A 12 -9.10 2.52 -20.16
C LEU A 12 -8.93 3.14 -18.76
N VAL A 13 -8.23 2.43 -17.89
CA VAL A 13 -7.87 2.91 -16.54
C VAL A 13 -6.44 3.42 -16.58
N MET A 14 -6.24 4.71 -16.32
CA MET A 14 -4.92 5.35 -16.36
C MET A 14 -4.53 5.98 -15.04
N GLY A 15 -3.34 5.71 -14.57
CA GLY A 15 -2.75 6.36 -13.41
C GLY A 15 -1.96 5.41 -12.51
N GLU A 16 -1.08 6.01 -11.70
CA GLU A 16 -0.11 5.31 -10.85
C GLU A 16 -0.70 4.86 -9.49
N GLU A 17 -1.93 5.25 -9.16
CA GLU A 17 -2.55 4.88 -7.90
C GLU A 17 -3.14 3.46 -7.98
N GLU A 18 -2.45 2.51 -7.35
CA GLU A 18 -2.77 1.09 -7.48
C GLU A 18 -4.18 0.76 -7.03
N LEU A 19 -4.57 1.19 -5.83
CA LEU A 19 -5.90 0.87 -5.27
C LEU A 19 -7.04 1.42 -6.14
N LEU A 20 -6.90 2.65 -6.64
CA LEU A 20 -7.90 3.24 -7.51
C LEU A 20 -7.95 2.53 -8.86
N GLY A 21 -6.79 2.16 -9.40
CA GLY A 21 -6.69 1.38 -10.64
C GLY A 21 -7.35 0.02 -10.53
N GLU A 22 -7.04 -0.75 -9.51
CA GLU A 22 -7.64 -2.07 -9.25
C GLU A 22 -9.17 -1.98 -9.10
N ARG A 23 -9.63 -1.02 -8.33
CA ARG A 23 -11.08 -0.81 -8.13
C ARG A 23 -11.80 -0.40 -9.40
N ALA A 24 -11.17 0.46 -10.21
CA ALA A 24 -11.72 0.89 -11.49
C ALA A 24 -11.81 -0.27 -12.50
N VAL A 25 -10.80 -1.16 -12.51
CA VAL A 25 -10.82 -2.40 -13.31
C VAL A 25 -11.92 -3.34 -12.81
N ALA A 26 -11.96 -3.63 -11.51
CA ALA A 26 -12.97 -4.51 -10.91
C ALA A 26 -14.40 -4.02 -11.18
N GLU A 27 -14.64 -2.71 -11.05
CA GLU A 27 -15.94 -2.11 -11.37
C GLU A 27 -16.29 -2.27 -12.86
N ALA A 28 -15.34 -2.03 -13.77
CA ALA A 28 -15.56 -2.18 -15.22
C ALA A 28 -15.88 -3.64 -15.57
N VAL A 29 -15.17 -4.60 -14.98
CA VAL A 29 -15.42 -6.04 -15.16
C VAL A 29 -16.80 -6.42 -14.62
N THR A 30 -17.16 -5.96 -13.41
CA THR A 30 -18.48 -6.25 -12.82
C THR A 30 -19.61 -5.75 -13.71
N VAL A 31 -19.53 -4.50 -14.16
CA VAL A 31 -20.53 -3.92 -15.07
C VAL A 31 -20.61 -4.69 -16.40
N ALA A 32 -19.46 -5.10 -16.94
CA ALA A 32 -19.41 -5.87 -18.18
C ALA A 32 -20.05 -7.26 -18.03
N VAL A 33 -19.76 -7.97 -16.94
CA VAL A 33 -20.35 -9.29 -16.65
C VAL A 33 -21.89 -9.18 -16.43
N GLU A 34 -22.34 -8.13 -15.74
CA GLU A 34 -23.77 -7.88 -15.55
C GLU A 34 -24.50 -7.58 -16.87
N GLU A 35 -23.87 -6.88 -17.80
CA GLU A 35 -24.43 -6.56 -19.12
C GLU A 35 -24.42 -7.75 -20.07
N LEU A 36 -23.33 -8.51 -20.10
CA LEU A 36 -23.13 -9.63 -21.02
C LEU A 36 -23.79 -10.93 -20.54
N GLY A 37 -24.07 -11.05 -19.24
CA GLY A 37 -24.74 -12.21 -18.63
C GLY A 37 -23.79 -13.19 -17.94
N ALA A 38 -24.40 -14.17 -17.25
CA ALA A 38 -23.68 -15.08 -16.34
C ALA A 38 -22.68 -16.04 -17.01
N GLU A 39 -22.81 -16.27 -18.32
CA GLU A 39 -21.90 -17.13 -19.09
C GLU A 39 -20.67 -16.35 -19.63
N THR A 40 -20.44 -15.14 -19.12
CA THR A 40 -19.29 -14.30 -19.50
C THR A 40 -17.99 -14.84 -18.96
N THR A 41 -17.02 -15.06 -19.83
CA THR A 41 -15.64 -15.40 -19.43
C THR A 41 -14.85 -14.12 -19.16
N VAL A 42 -14.06 -14.13 -18.09
CA VAL A 42 -13.13 -13.04 -17.76
C VAL A 42 -11.72 -13.57 -17.86
N GLU A 43 -10.95 -13.00 -18.74
CA GLU A 43 -9.55 -13.33 -18.96
C GLU A 43 -8.68 -12.13 -18.56
N GLU A 44 -7.67 -12.38 -17.74
CA GLU A 44 -6.71 -11.35 -17.35
C GLU A 44 -5.32 -11.72 -17.87
N VAL A 45 -4.72 -10.79 -18.61
CA VAL A 45 -3.37 -10.94 -19.18
C VAL A 45 -2.50 -9.76 -18.82
N ARG A 46 -1.18 -9.98 -18.80
CA ARG A 46 -0.19 -8.91 -18.66
C ARG A 46 0.47 -8.62 -20.00
N ALA A 47 0.59 -7.35 -20.35
CA ALA A 47 1.15 -6.93 -21.63
C ALA A 47 2.60 -7.41 -21.87
N GLY A 48 3.41 -7.57 -20.80
CA GLY A 48 4.78 -8.10 -20.90
C GLY A 48 4.88 -9.63 -21.03
N ALA A 49 3.76 -10.37 -20.97
CA ALA A 49 3.70 -11.83 -21.00
C ALA A 49 2.44 -12.32 -21.74
N LEU A 50 2.16 -11.73 -22.90
CA LEU A 50 1.03 -12.13 -23.73
C LEU A 50 1.24 -13.53 -24.31
N PRO A 51 0.19 -14.38 -24.37
CA PRO A 51 0.28 -15.66 -25.04
C PRO A 51 0.52 -15.51 -26.55
N ASP A 52 1.15 -16.53 -27.15
CA ASP A 52 1.34 -16.59 -28.59
C ASP A 52 -0.01 -16.51 -29.31
N GLY A 53 -0.09 -15.67 -30.34
CA GLY A 53 -1.32 -15.49 -31.10
C GLY A 53 -2.37 -14.58 -30.45
N PHE A 54 -2.07 -13.92 -29.32
CA PHE A 54 -2.99 -13.05 -28.59
C PHE A 54 -3.71 -12.03 -29.49
N ALA A 55 -2.98 -11.39 -30.42
CA ALA A 55 -3.56 -10.39 -31.32
C ALA A 55 -4.67 -10.99 -32.22
N MET A 56 -4.50 -12.23 -32.68
CA MET A 56 -5.48 -12.95 -33.51
C MET A 56 -6.65 -13.44 -32.65
N ASP A 57 -6.36 -13.95 -31.47
CA ASP A 57 -7.38 -14.42 -30.52
C ASP A 57 -8.27 -13.26 -30.04
N LEU A 58 -7.69 -12.09 -29.77
CA LEU A 58 -8.43 -10.91 -29.36
C LEU A 58 -9.44 -10.44 -30.43
N ALA A 59 -9.08 -10.57 -31.71
CA ALA A 59 -9.93 -10.22 -32.83
C ALA A 59 -11.02 -11.27 -33.16
N THR A 60 -10.96 -12.45 -32.51
CA THR A 60 -11.88 -13.56 -32.76
C THR A 60 -13.09 -13.48 -31.83
N PRO A 61 -14.33 -13.40 -32.32
CA PRO A 61 -15.53 -13.41 -31.49
C PRO A 61 -15.68 -14.74 -30.69
N PRO A 62 -16.36 -14.73 -29.54
CA PRO A 62 -16.67 -15.96 -28.82
C PRO A 62 -17.48 -16.96 -29.67
N LEU A 63 -16.99 -18.20 -29.77
CA LEU A 63 -17.57 -19.21 -30.69
C LEU A 63 -18.88 -19.83 -30.16
N PHE A 64 -19.10 -19.85 -28.84
CA PHE A 64 -20.21 -20.59 -28.21
C PHE A 64 -21.31 -19.69 -27.64
N GLY A 65 -21.35 -18.41 -28.04
CA GLY A 65 -22.20 -17.45 -27.38
C GLY A 65 -21.63 -17.06 -25.99
N GLY A 66 -22.30 -16.18 -25.27
CA GLY A 66 -21.78 -15.61 -24.03
C GLY A 66 -20.87 -14.40 -24.26
N GLY A 67 -20.50 -13.72 -23.17
CA GLY A 67 -19.63 -12.57 -23.19
C GLY A 67 -18.16 -12.96 -22.94
N ARG A 68 -17.25 -12.13 -23.42
CA ARG A 68 -15.83 -12.19 -23.12
C ARG A 68 -15.34 -10.83 -22.62
N VAL A 69 -14.77 -10.81 -21.43
CA VAL A 69 -14.09 -9.64 -20.89
C VAL A 69 -12.59 -9.91 -20.88
N VAL A 70 -11.82 -9.13 -21.58
CA VAL A 70 -10.35 -9.22 -21.59
C VAL A 70 -9.78 -8.04 -20.82
N VAL A 71 -9.09 -8.35 -19.72
CA VAL A 71 -8.39 -7.37 -18.88
C VAL A 71 -6.91 -7.40 -19.23
N ILE A 72 -6.37 -6.28 -19.69
CA ILE A 72 -4.95 -6.14 -20.04
C ILE A 72 -4.27 -5.25 -18.98
N GLN A 73 -3.44 -5.86 -18.14
CA GLN A 73 -2.60 -5.15 -17.18
C GLN A 73 -1.31 -4.66 -17.85
N ASP A 74 -0.75 -3.57 -17.30
CA ASP A 74 0.51 -2.96 -17.77
C ASP A 74 0.50 -2.60 -19.26
N ALA A 75 -0.65 -2.06 -19.74
CA ALA A 75 -0.89 -1.80 -21.16
C ALA A 75 0.15 -0.88 -21.82
N GLU A 76 0.93 -0.11 -21.05
CA GLU A 76 2.10 0.63 -21.50
C GLU A 76 3.25 -0.27 -22.00
N SER A 77 3.20 -1.58 -21.73
CA SER A 77 4.19 -2.56 -22.16
C SER A 77 3.77 -3.38 -23.37
N LEU A 78 2.60 -3.09 -23.98
CA LEU A 78 2.12 -3.75 -25.20
C LEU A 78 3.11 -3.57 -26.35
N ASP A 79 3.36 -4.63 -27.10
CA ASP A 79 4.12 -4.59 -28.35
C ASP A 79 3.29 -3.97 -29.50
N ALA A 80 3.89 -3.80 -30.65
CA ALA A 80 3.24 -3.16 -31.79
C ALA A 80 2.03 -3.95 -32.30
N ALA A 81 2.14 -5.28 -32.40
CA ALA A 81 1.07 -6.14 -32.94
C ALA A 81 -0.14 -6.14 -31.99
N ALA A 82 0.10 -6.27 -30.67
CA ALA A 82 -0.96 -6.24 -29.67
C ALA A 82 -1.65 -4.86 -29.60
N ARG A 83 -0.90 -3.76 -29.75
CA ARG A 83 -1.49 -2.41 -29.83
C ARG A 83 -2.42 -2.24 -31.01
N ASP A 84 -1.99 -2.72 -32.19
CA ASP A 84 -2.80 -2.64 -33.40
C ASP A 84 -4.08 -3.46 -33.26
N ALA A 85 -4.00 -4.67 -32.68
CA ALA A 85 -5.16 -5.50 -32.37
C ALA A 85 -6.12 -4.84 -31.37
N VAL A 86 -5.59 -4.29 -30.27
CA VAL A 86 -6.39 -3.54 -29.28
C VAL A 86 -7.10 -2.35 -29.92
N LEU A 87 -6.42 -1.57 -30.77
CA LEU A 87 -7.04 -0.44 -31.47
C LEU A 87 -8.10 -0.89 -32.46
N ALA A 88 -7.90 -2.02 -33.15
CA ALA A 88 -8.89 -2.58 -34.07
C ALA A 88 -10.17 -2.95 -33.30
N VAL A 89 -10.05 -3.69 -32.20
CA VAL A 89 -11.19 -4.06 -31.37
C VAL A 89 -11.80 -2.82 -30.68
N ALA A 90 -11.01 -1.83 -30.29
CA ALA A 90 -11.56 -0.61 -29.69
C ALA A 90 -12.41 0.20 -30.66
N ARG A 91 -12.09 0.20 -31.96
CA ARG A 91 -12.87 0.90 -33.01
C ARG A 91 -14.16 0.16 -33.35
N ASP A 92 -14.13 -1.15 -33.36
CA ASP A 92 -15.26 -2.00 -33.66
C ASP A 92 -15.28 -3.22 -32.74
N PRO A 93 -15.74 -3.02 -31.49
CA PRO A 93 -15.86 -4.11 -30.54
C PRO A 93 -16.93 -5.08 -31.02
N GLY A 94 -16.53 -6.28 -31.39
CA GLY A 94 -17.44 -7.34 -31.80
C GLY A 94 -18.49 -7.62 -30.69
N PRO A 95 -19.64 -8.20 -31.08
CA PRO A 95 -20.70 -8.51 -30.15
C PRO A 95 -20.18 -9.41 -29.01
N GLY A 96 -20.46 -9.04 -27.79
CA GLY A 96 -20.08 -9.80 -26.61
C GLY A 96 -18.62 -9.65 -26.16
N THR A 97 -17.80 -8.80 -26.80
CA THR A 97 -16.42 -8.56 -26.40
C THR A 97 -16.27 -7.23 -25.66
N VAL A 98 -15.65 -7.27 -24.48
CA VAL A 98 -15.32 -6.08 -23.68
C VAL A 98 -13.83 -6.07 -23.35
N LEU A 99 -13.20 -4.91 -23.54
CA LEU A 99 -11.81 -4.68 -23.19
C LEU A 99 -11.70 -3.76 -21.97
N VAL A 100 -10.89 -4.17 -21.01
CA VAL A 100 -10.50 -3.33 -19.87
C VAL A 100 -8.98 -3.24 -19.85
N LEU A 101 -8.43 -2.05 -20.08
CA LEU A 101 -6.99 -1.83 -20.07
C LEU A 101 -6.58 -1.02 -18.85
N ARG A 102 -5.49 -1.42 -18.22
CA ARG A 102 -4.85 -0.67 -17.15
C ARG A 102 -3.45 -0.25 -17.57
N ALA A 103 -3.14 1.04 -17.41
CA ALA A 103 -1.82 1.60 -17.62
C ALA A 103 -1.44 2.56 -16.49
N ALA A 104 -0.22 2.47 -15.98
CA ALA A 104 0.27 3.42 -14.98
C ALA A 104 0.51 4.81 -15.59
N ALA A 105 1.06 4.84 -16.82
CA ALA A 105 1.29 6.07 -17.57
C ALA A 105 1.34 5.78 -19.07
N ALA A 106 1.14 6.81 -19.89
CA ALA A 106 1.25 6.66 -21.34
C ALA A 106 2.68 6.39 -21.83
N GLY A 107 3.67 6.82 -21.08
CA GLY A 107 5.09 6.61 -21.40
C GLY A 107 5.45 7.03 -22.81
N ARG A 108 6.20 6.15 -23.53
CA ARG A 108 6.56 6.35 -24.95
C ARG A 108 5.42 6.04 -25.91
N GLN A 109 4.29 5.53 -25.44
CA GLN A 109 3.15 5.09 -26.24
C GLN A 109 2.02 6.13 -26.29
N GLY A 110 2.31 7.41 -26.09
CA GLY A 110 1.32 8.49 -26.05
C GLY A 110 0.37 8.50 -27.25
N LYS A 111 0.87 8.22 -28.47
CA LYS A 111 0.03 8.16 -29.68
C LYS A 111 -1.01 7.03 -29.61
N PHE A 112 -0.61 5.85 -29.13
CA PHE A 112 -1.51 4.71 -28.93
C PHE A 112 -2.61 5.05 -27.93
N PHE A 113 -2.25 5.57 -26.76
CA PHE A 113 -3.23 5.93 -25.74
C PHE A 113 -4.16 7.06 -26.17
N ASN A 114 -3.66 8.05 -26.93
CA ASN A 114 -4.52 9.11 -27.46
C ASN A 114 -5.58 8.53 -28.40
N GLN A 115 -5.18 7.63 -29.31
CA GLN A 115 -6.14 6.95 -30.21
C GLN A 115 -7.12 6.05 -29.43
N LEU A 116 -6.64 5.33 -28.42
CA LEU A 116 -7.50 4.47 -27.60
C LEU A 116 -8.55 5.28 -26.83
N GLN A 117 -8.18 6.45 -26.30
CA GLN A 117 -9.10 7.34 -25.57
C GLN A 117 -10.27 7.84 -26.42
N GLU A 118 -10.12 7.92 -27.74
CA GLU A 118 -11.21 8.31 -28.67
C GLU A 118 -12.34 7.27 -28.70
N HIS A 119 -12.04 6.01 -28.35
CA HIS A 119 -12.96 4.87 -28.41
C HIS A 119 -13.25 4.25 -27.05
N ALA A 120 -12.58 4.68 -26.00
CA ALA A 120 -12.65 4.08 -24.68
C ALA A 120 -13.27 5.03 -23.63
N ARG A 121 -13.97 4.47 -22.67
CA ARG A 121 -14.30 5.18 -21.44
C ARG A 121 -13.05 5.28 -20.58
N VAL A 122 -12.59 6.49 -20.30
CA VAL A 122 -11.39 6.72 -19.51
C VAL A 122 -11.75 6.87 -18.04
N LYS A 123 -11.11 6.07 -17.16
CA LYS A 123 -11.15 6.20 -15.71
C LYS A 123 -9.76 6.60 -15.21
N GLN A 124 -9.70 7.69 -14.43
CA GLN A 124 -8.45 8.19 -13.90
C GLN A 124 -8.13 7.54 -12.55
N ALA A 125 -6.94 6.96 -12.45
CA ALA A 125 -6.36 6.41 -11.22
C ALA A 125 -5.08 7.17 -10.82
N ALA A 126 -5.11 8.50 -10.92
CA ALA A 126 -3.98 9.35 -10.59
C ALA A 126 -3.74 9.39 -9.08
N ARG A 127 -2.49 9.62 -8.68
CA ARG A 127 -2.13 9.85 -7.27
C ARG A 127 -2.90 11.06 -6.72
N LEU A 128 -3.56 10.87 -5.60
CA LEU A 128 -4.31 11.92 -4.96
C LEU A 128 -3.40 12.99 -4.35
N LYS A 129 -3.74 14.25 -4.59
CA LYS A 129 -3.11 15.38 -3.89
C LYS A 129 -3.48 15.37 -2.40
N PRO A 130 -2.68 15.97 -1.52
CA PRO A 130 -2.96 16.01 -0.08
C PRO A 130 -4.39 16.44 0.28
N ALA A 131 -4.92 17.47 -0.38
CA ALA A 131 -6.29 17.96 -0.17
C ALA A 131 -7.37 16.95 -0.60
N GLU A 132 -7.10 16.14 -1.63
CA GLU A 132 -8.05 15.17 -2.17
C GLU A 132 -8.14 13.91 -1.30
N ARG A 133 -7.07 13.57 -0.57
CA ARG A 133 -7.02 12.38 0.31
C ARG A 133 -8.08 12.42 1.40
N SER A 134 -8.29 13.57 2.03
CA SER A 134 -9.34 13.72 3.05
C SER A 134 -10.74 13.49 2.48
N SER A 135 -10.98 13.98 1.26
CA SER A 135 -12.26 13.78 0.56
C SER A 135 -12.45 12.32 0.17
N TRP A 136 -11.41 11.69 -0.35
CA TRP A 136 -11.41 10.27 -0.69
C TRP A 136 -11.65 9.39 0.56
N LEU A 137 -10.97 9.69 1.67
CA LEU A 137 -11.11 8.93 2.91
C LEU A 137 -12.53 9.03 3.48
N ARG A 138 -13.17 10.21 3.40
CA ARG A 138 -14.59 10.33 3.74
C ARG A 138 -15.50 9.50 2.84
N SER A 139 -15.16 9.40 1.55
CA SER A 139 -15.90 8.56 0.61
C SER A 139 -15.72 7.09 0.95
N GLU A 140 -14.51 6.69 1.35
CA GLU A 140 -14.21 5.32 1.77
C GLU A 140 -14.98 4.91 3.03
N VAL A 141 -15.04 5.80 4.02
CA VAL A 141 -15.86 5.59 5.23
C VAL A 141 -17.33 5.41 4.86
N ARG A 142 -17.86 6.27 3.97
CA ARG A 142 -19.26 6.18 3.50
C ARG A 142 -19.51 4.94 2.67
N ARG A 143 -18.56 4.46 1.89
CA ARG A 143 -18.66 3.24 1.10
C ARG A 143 -18.97 2.01 1.97
N LEU A 144 -18.46 2.01 3.21
CA LEU A 144 -18.77 0.97 4.22
C LEU A 144 -20.01 1.28 5.07
N GLY A 145 -20.85 2.24 4.64
CA GLY A 145 -22.06 2.63 5.37
C GLY A 145 -21.80 3.33 6.70
N ARG A 146 -20.60 3.94 6.88
CA ARG A 146 -20.20 4.58 8.14
C ARG A 146 -20.12 6.10 8.01
N GLN A 147 -20.08 6.75 9.17
CA GLN A 147 -19.80 8.17 9.32
C GLN A 147 -18.56 8.37 10.17
N ALA A 148 -17.81 9.41 9.90
CA ALA A 148 -16.65 9.84 10.70
C ALA A 148 -16.67 11.37 10.86
N ASP A 149 -16.31 11.83 12.02
CA ASP A 149 -16.12 13.26 12.24
C ASP A 149 -14.83 13.78 11.56
N GLN A 150 -14.70 15.09 11.47
CA GLN A 150 -13.53 15.72 10.84
C GLN A 150 -12.22 15.38 11.52
N ALA A 151 -12.25 15.28 12.85
CA ALA A 151 -11.08 14.98 13.66
C ALA A 151 -10.62 13.52 13.47
N ALA A 152 -11.55 12.56 13.32
CA ALA A 152 -11.24 11.17 12.99
C ALA A 152 -10.59 11.03 11.61
N ILE A 153 -11.08 11.75 10.60
CA ILE A 153 -10.47 11.77 9.27
C ILE A 153 -9.03 12.29 9.33
N ALA A 154 -8.79 13.37 10.08
CA ALA A 154 -7.45 13.91 10.28
C ALA A 154 -6.56 12.89 11.04
N ALA A 155 -7.08 12.31 12.12
CA ALA A 155 -6.36 11.30 12.91
C ALA A 155 -5.99 10.04 12.10
N LEU A 156 -6.88 9.58 11.20
CA LEU A 156 -6.61 8.48 10.28
C LEU A 156 -5.43 8.78 9.34
N LEU A 157 -5.47 9.94 8.67
CA LEU A 157 -4.37 10.38 7.80
C LEU A 157 -3.08 10.54 8.59
N ASP A 158 -3.23 10.99 9.80
CA ASP A 158 -2.14 11.20 10.73
C ASP A 158 -1.56 9.89 11.27
N THR A 159 -2.33 8.91 11.58
CA THR A 159 -1.89 7.64 12.20
C THR A 159 -1.41 6.64 11.16
N VAL A 160 -2.14 6.49 10.06
CA VAL A 160 -1.91 5.48 9.02
C VAL A 160 -0.95 5.99 7.95
N GLY A 161 -0.99 7.29 7.66
CA GLY A 161 -0.19 7.90 6.58
C GLY A 161 -0.99 8.20 5.34
N HIS A 162 -0.36 8.03 4.15
CA HIS A 162 -0.92 8.56 2.91
C HIS A 162 -1.18 7.50 1.84
N ASP A 163 -0.83 6.25 2.12
CA ASP A 163 -1.13 5.13 1.25
C ASP A 163 -2.63 4.82 1.28
N LEU A 164 -3.26 4.74 0.12
CA LEU A 164 -4.71 4.55 0.04
C LEU A 164 -5.13 3.14 0.44
N ARG A 165 -4.29 2.14 0.20
CA ARG A 165 -4.56 0.75 0.58
C ARG A 165 -4.52 0.59 2.09
N ASP A 166 -3.53 1.18 2.74
CA ASP A 166 -3.41 1.19 4.20
C ASP A 166 -4.59 1.92 4.84
N LEU A 167 -4.95 3.09 4.30
CA LEU A 167 -6.11 3.86 4.76
C LEU A 167 -7.42 3.08 4.58
N ALA A 168 -7.61 2.40 3.45
CA ALA A 168 -8.79 1.55 3.21
C ALA A 168 -8.84 0.38 4.20
N GLY A 169 -7.70 -0.27 4.46
CA GLY A 169 -7.55 -1.32 5.45
C GLY A 169 -7.88 -0.84 6.87
N ALA A 170 -7.40 0.33 7.25
CA ALA A 170 -7.69 0.95 8.54
C ALA A 170 -9.19 1.26 8.71
N VAL A 171 -9.83 1.81 7.68
CA VAL A 171 -11.28 2.06 7.70
C VAL A 171 -12.07 0.75 7.81
N ALA A 172 -11.64 -0.30 7.09
CA ALA A 172 -12.26 -1.62 7.18
C ALA A 172 -12.13 -2.23 8.61
N LYS A 173 -10.98 -2.10 9.25
CA LYS A 173 -10.77 -2.50 10.65
C LYS A 173 -11.71 -1.75 11.59
N LEU A 174 -11.81 -0.43 11.47
CA LEU A 174 -12.72 0.39 12.28
C LEU A 174 -14.19 0.03 12.03
N HIS A 175 -14.57 -0.30 10.78
CA HIS A 175 -15.91 -0.73 10.46
C HIS A 175 -16.32 -1.99 11.22
N VAL A 176 -15.40 -2.96 11.36
CA VAL A 176 -15.63 -4.21 12.10
C VAL A 176 -15.57 -3.98 13.61
N ALA A 177 -14.63 -3.18 14.09
CA ALA A 177 -14.37 -2.98 15.52
C ALA A 177 -15.41 -2.10 16.21
N VAL A 178 -15.96 -1.10 15.53
CA VAL A 178 -16.93 -0.15 16.10
C VAL A 178 -18.33 -0.47 15.60
N PRO A 179 -19.26 -0.92 16.47
CA PRO A 179 -20.62 -1.25 16.04
C PRO A 179 -21.37 -0.05 15.47
N PRO A 180 -22.17 -0.21 14.38
CA PRO A 180 -23.08 0.83 13.93
C PRO A 180 -24.23 1.02 14.97
N PRO A 181 -24.83 2.20 15.07
CA PRO A 181 -24.71 3.39 14.19
C PRO A 181 -23.63 4.41 14.63
N THR A 182 -22.68 4.01 15.48
CA THR A 182 -21.70 4.92 16.08
C THR A 182 -20.86 5.65 15.03
N THR A 183 -20.79 6.97 15.11
CA THR A 183 -19.89 7.80 14.31
C THR A 183 -18.43 7.59 14.75
N LEU A 184 -17.53 7.34 13.79
CA LEU A 184 -16.11 7.18 14.07
C LEU A 184 -15.52 8.52 14.56
N ASN A 185 -14.77 8.48 15.65
CA ASN A 185 -14.10 9.62 16.26
C ASN A 185 -12.63 9.31 16.53
N THR A 186 -11.88 10.29 17.02
CA THR A 186 -10.45 10.14 17.35
C THR A 186 -10.16 9.08 18.39
N GLY A 187 -11.09 8.85 19.33
CA GLY A 187 -10.97 7.79 20.36
C GLY A 187 -10.93 6.41 19.71
N HIS A 188 -11.82 6.13 18.76
CA HIS A 188 -11.84 4.87 18.03
C HIS A 188 -10.56 4.68 17.19
N VAL A 189 -10.06 5.75 16.54
CA VAL A 189 -8.79 5.71 15.80
C VAL A 189 -7.64 5.36 16.75
N ALA A 190 -7.57 6.01 17.90
CA ALA A 190 -6.54 5.75 18.90
C ALA A 190 -6.66 4.32 19.49
N GLU A 191 -7.86 3.86 19.78
CA GLU A 191 -8.11 2.55 20.38
C GLU A 191 -7.80 1.40 19.43
N PHE A 192 -8.29 1.46 18.19
CA PHE A 192 -8.25 0.30 17.28
C PHE A 192 -7.14 0.34 16.23
N LEU A 193 -6.56 1.50 15.95
CA LEU A 193 -5.46 1.61 14.97
C LEU A 193 -4.09 1.81 15.61
N SER A 194 -4.02 2.39 16.80
CA SER A 194 -2.75 2.44 17.55
C SER A 194 -2.39 1.11 18.25
N GLN A 195 -3.29 0.12 18.20
CA GLN A 195 -3.11 -1.14 18.91
C GLN A 195 -2.51 -2.29 18.09
N THR A 196 -2.42 -2.23 16.74
CA THR A 196 -2.17 -3.49 16.03
C THR A 196 -0.73 -3.69 15.54
N ALA A 197 -0.05 -2.74 14.94
CA ALA A 197 1.33 -2.96 14.51
C ALA A 197 2.29 -1.95 15.18
N ASP A 198 1.91 -0.68 15.20
CA ASP A 198 2.80 0.36 15.76
C ASP A 198 3.01 0.21 17.26
N ARG A 199 1.99 -0.18 18.04
CA ARG A 199 2.14 -0.32 19.49
C ARG A 199 3.07 -1.46 19.87
N GLY A 200 2.87 -2.64 19.29
CA GLY A 200 3.74 -3.80 19.54
C GLY A 200 5.18 -3.52 19.14
N VAL A 201 5.37 -2.88 18.00
CA VAL A 201 6.70 -2.45 17.50
C VAL A 201 7.27 -1.35 18.39
N PHE A 202 6.45 -0.40 18.83
CA PHE A 202 6.90 0.63 19.75
C PHE A 202 7.25 0.05 21.13
N GLU A 203 6.48 -0.91 21.62
CA GLU A 203 6.77 -1.63 22.86
C GLU A 203 8.06 -2.47 22.72
N LEU A 204 8.24 -3.16 21.59
CA LEU A 204 9.48 -3.85 21.26
C LEU A 204 10.67 -2.88 21.25
N THR A 205 10.59 -1.78 20.50
CA THR A 205 11.68 -0.80 20.41
C THR A 205 11.96 -0.14 21.75
N ASP A 206 10.92 0.20 22.55
CA ASP A 206 11.09 0.74 23.89
C ASP A 206 11.80 -0.24 24.82
N ALA A 207 11.41 -1.52 24.78
CA ALA A 207 12.04 -2.56 25.60
C ALA A 207 13.51 -2.78 25.20
N VAL A 208 13.81 -2.83 23.89
CA VAL A 208 15.17 -2.93 23.36
C VAL A 208 16.02 -1.76 23.84
N PHE A 209 15.55 -0.52 23.66
CA PHE A 209 16.30 0.67 24.03
C PHE A 209 16.23 1.00 25.53
N ALA A 210 15.41 0.29 26.30
CA ALA A 210 15.49 0.29 27.76
C ALA A 210 16.53 -0.69 28.29
N GLY A 211 17.12 -1.54 27.45
CA GLY A 211 18.04 -2.61 27.84
C GLY A 211 17.34 -3.84 28.43
N ASN A 212 16.02 -3.96 28.25
CA ASN A 212 15.23 -5.07 28.78
C ASN A 212 15.00 -6.15 27.72
N ALA A 213 16.01 -7.01 27.53
CA ALA A 213 15.97 -8.08 26.54
C ALA A 213 14.81 -9.07 26.74
N ALA A 214 14.47 -9.40 28.00
CA ALA A 214 13.39 -10.36 28.28
C ALA A 214 12.02 -9.81 27.83
N THR A 215 11.72 -8.55 28.15
CA THR A 215 10.49 -7.87 27.70
C THR A 215 10.47 -7.70 26.18
N ALA A 216 11.62 -7.35 25.59
CA ALA A 216 11.75 -7.21 24.14
C ALA A 216 11.47 -8.53 23.40
N LEU A 217 11.99 -9.66 23.87
CA LEU A 217 11.72 -10.98 23.30
C LEU A 217 10.25 -11.38 23.43
N GLY A 218 9.57 -11.02 24.54
CA GLY A 218 8.13 -11.23 24.69
C GLY A 218 7.30 -10.44 23.66
N HIS A 219 7.65 -9.17 23.41
CA HIS A 219 7.00 -8.37 22.36
C HIS A 219 7.31 -8.91 20.95
N LEU A 220 8.55 -9.37 20.70
CA LEU A 220 8.92 -10.02 19.45
C LEU A 220 8.05 -11.26 19.19
N ASP A 221 7.90 -12.12 20.19
CA ASP A 221 7.10 -13.35 20.07
C ASP A 221 5.65 -13.06 19.72
N SER A 222 5.06 -12.03 20.35
CA SER A 222 3.72 -11.55 20.03
C SER A 222 3.60 -11.04 18.58
N LEU A 223 4.58 -10.27 18.10
CA LEU A 223 4.58 -9.72 16.72
C LEU A 223 4.72 -10.81 15.67
N LEU A 224 5.65 -11.76 15.89
CA LEU A 224 5.82 -12.91 14.99
C LEU A 224 4.57 -13.81 15.00
N GLY A 225 3.91 -13.98 16.15
CA GLY A 225 2.64 -14.71 16.26
C GLY A 225 1.47 -14.02 15.55
N GLN A 226 1.54 -12.71 15.33
CA GLN A 226 0.58 -11.92 14.56
C GLN A 226 0.89 -11.91 13.05
N GLY A 227 1.98 -12.56 12.61
CA GLY A 227 2.37 -12.66 11.22
C GLY A 227 3.30 -11.56 10.72
N GLU A 228 3.88 -10.76 11.63
CA GLU A 228 4.88 -9.76 11.25
C GLU A 228 6.15 -10.43 10.68
N ASP A 229 6.69 -9.85 9.60
CA ASP A 229 7.88 -10.36 8.92
C ASP A 229 9.18 -9.89 9.59
N VAL A 230 10.15 -10.77 9.69
CA VAL A 230 11.46 -10.50 10.32
C VAL A 230 12.20 -9.36 9.63
N LEU A 231 12.19 -9.30 8.29
CA LEU A 231 12.83 -8.20 7.54
C LEU A 231 12.15 -6.87 7.82
N GLY A 232 10.82 -6.86 7.92
CA GLY A 232 10.03 -5.70 8.30
C GLY A 232 10.40 -5.20 9.71
N LEU A 233 10.52 -6.11 10.68
CA LEU A 233 10.94 -5.77 12.04
C LEU A 233 12.38 -5.22 12.11
N LEU A 234 13.33 -5.81 11.36
CA LEU A 234 14.70 -5.28 11.25
C LEU A 234 14.72 -3.88 10.63
N ALA A 235 13.94 -3.65 9.57
CA ALA A 235 13.84 -2.34 8.93
C ALA A 235 13.26 -1.26 9.90
N MET A 236 12.27 -1.63 10.71
CA MET A 236 11.70 -0.72 11.71
C MET A 236 12.68 -0.38 12.83
N LEU A 237 13.42 -1.37 13.36
CA LEU A 237 14.49 -1.14 14.33
C LEU A 237 15.57 -0.23 13.75
N ALA A 238 15.98 -0.44 12.50
CA ALA A 238 16.94 0.41 11.82
C ALA A 238 16.43 1.85 11.61
N ARG A 239 15.15 2.01 11.27
CA ARG A 239 14.50 3.32 11.17
C ARG A 239 14.53 4.07 12.52
N GLN A 240 14.22 3.37 13.60
CA GLN A 240 14.24 3.96 14.93
C GLN A 240 15.66 4.39 15.35
N LEU A 241 16.67 3.53 15.15
CA LEU A 241 18.07 3.88 15.43
C LEU A 241 18.53 5.11 14.63
N ARG A 242 18.17 5.19 13.33
CA ARG A 242 18.47 6.37 12.51
C ARG A 242 17.79 7.63 13.06
N LEU A 243 16.54 7.49 13.55
CA LEU A 243 15.83 8.61 14.18
C LEU A 243 16.55 9.08 15.44
N LEU A 244 17.00 8.15 16.31
CA LEU A 244 17.76 8.48 17.52
C LEU A 244 19.07 9.23 17.19
N LEU A 245 19.83 8.79 16.17
CA LEU A 245 21.02 9.47 15.72
C LEU A 245 20.74 10.89 15.22
N ARG A 246 19.75 11.03 14.31
CA ARG A 246 19.38 12.33 13.74
C ARG A 246 18.89 13.34 14.77
N VAL A 247 18.15 12.87 15.78
CA VAL A 247 17.69 13.74 16.87
C VAL A 247 18.85 14.27 17.70
N ASN A 248 19.93 13.47 17.88
CA ASN A 248 21.15 13.89 18.58
C ASN A 248 21.93 14.97 17.80
N ASP A 249 21.81 15.02 16.48
CA ASP A 249 22.47 16.05 15.64
C ASP A 249 21.83 17.45 15.77
N HIS A 250 20.65 17.53 16.43
CA HIS A 250 19.90 18.79 16.59
C HIS A 250 19.61 19.12 18.08
N PRO A 251 20.65 19.28 18.91
CA PRO A 251 20.45 19.65 20.32
C PRO A 251 19.92 21.09 20.42
N GLY A 252 18.87 21.27 21.22
CA GLY A 252 18.31 22.61 21.47
C GLY A 252 17.24 23.12 20.48
N SER A 253 17.02 22.46 19.34
CA SER A 253 15.90 22.77 18.44
C SER A 253 14.56 22.30 19.02
N SER A 254 13.44 22.95 18.68
CA SER A 254 12.12 22.43 19.07
C SER A 254 11.82 21.09 18.38
N ALA A 255 10.92 20.29 18.97
CA ALA A 255 10.51 19.01 18.34
C ALA A 255 9.91 19.23 16.94
N SER A 256 9.12 20.29 16.78
CA SER A 256 8.51 20.69 15.53
C SER A 256 9.55 21.08 14.45
N GLN A 257 10.58 21.85 14.82
CA GLN A 257 11.67 22.18 13.90
C GLN A 257 12.44 20.93 13.44
N VAL A 258 12.75 20.03 14.38
CA VAL A 258 13.44 18.78 14.06
C VAL A 258 12.58 17.89 13.19
N ALA A 259 11.29 17.74 13.47
CA ALA A 259 10.35 16.98 12.65
C ALA A 259 10.28 17.52 11.22
N GLN A 260 10.27 18.83 11.06
CA GLN A 260 10.28 19.51 9.75
C GLN A 260 11.59 19.23 8.97
N VAL A 261 12.74 19.31 9.64
CA VAL A 261 14.06 19.05 9.02
C VAL A 261 14.22 17.57 8.63
N LEU A 262 13.74 16.66 9.48
CA LEU A 262 13.83 15.23 9.21
C LEU A 262 12.89 14.79 8.08
N GLY A 263 11.77 15.48 7.89
CA GLY A 263 10.80 15.16 6.85
C GLY A 263 10.21 13.75 7.00
N GLY A 264 9.70 13.19 5.87
CA GLY A 264 9.29 11.77 5.84
C GLY A 264 8.16 11.38 6.81
N GLY A 265 7.31 12.35 7.23
CA GLY A 265 6.20 12.11 8.14
C GLY A 265 6.59 11.95 9.62
N VAL A 266 7.83 12.30 9.99
CA VAL A 266 8.25 12.34 11.40
C VAL A 266 7.47 13.44 12.12
N ARG A 267 6.96 13.14 13.33
CA ARG A 267 6.12 14.03 14.12
C ARG A 267 6.80 14.49 15.40
N ASP A 268 6.33 15.59 15.94
CA ASP A 268 6.84 16.19 17.17
C ASP A 268 6.93 15.19 18.32
N TRP A 269 5.89 14.39 18.54
CA TRP A 269 5.89 13.39 19.60
C TRP A 269 6.91 12.25 19.39
N GLN A 270 7.18 11.89 18.11
CA GLN A 270 8.22 10.90 17.78
C GLN A 270 9.61 11.46 18.08
N VAL A 271 9.84 12.74 17.78
CA VAL A 271 11.08 13.44 18.12
C VAL A 271 11.27 13.50 19.64
N GLU A 272 10.23 13.87 20.39
CA GLU A 272 10.29 13.91 21.86
C GLU A 272 10.57 12.55 22.48
N ARG A 273 9.94 11.49 21.94
CA ARG A 273 10.21 10.12 22.37
C ARG A 273 11.63 9.70 22.02
N ALA A 274 12.08 9.96 20.79
CA ALA A 274 13.43 9.65 20.36
C ALA A 274 14.49 10.37 21.21
N ARG A 275 14.26 11.62 21.58
CA ARG A 275 15.15 12.36 22.52
C ARG A 275 15.27 11.68 23.88
N ARG A 276 14.14 11.24 24.44
CA ARG A 276 14.16 10.53 25.73
C ARG A 276 14.95 9.22 25.64
N GLN A 277 14.79 8.48 24.56
CA GLN A 277 15.54 7.24 24.31
C GLN A 277 17.03 7.53 24.07
N ALA A 278 17.33 8.49 23.18
CA ALA A 278 18.69 8.82 22.77
C ALA A 278 19.62 9.23 23.94
N ARG A 279 19.07 9.84 25.01
CA ARG A 279 19.84 10.21 26.21
C ARG A 279 20.56 9.05 26.89
N LYS A 280 20.14 7.80 26.64
CA LYS A 280 20.70 6.59 27.25
C LYS A 280 21.87 6.02 26.42
N PHE A 281 22.11 6.54 25.22
CA PHE A 281 23.08 5.99 24.29
C PHE A 281 24.14 6.99 23.92
N ARG A 282 25.37 6.50 23.71
CA ARG A 282 26.39 7.24 23.00
C ARG A 282 26.13 7.15 21.50
N PRO A 283 26.47 8.16 20.70
CA PRO A 283 26.30 8.08 19.23
C PRO A 283 26.97 6.86 18.59
N ASP A 284 28.11 6.42 19.12
CA ASP A 284 28.83 5.24 18.63
C ASP A 284 28.10 3.93 18.94
N ASP A 285 27.35 3.87 20.03
CA ASP A 285 26.52 2.70 20.37
C ASP A 285 25.37 2.56 19.34
N LEU A 286 24.74 3.67 18.98
CA LEU A 286 23.70 3.69 17.98
C LEU A 286 24.20 3.30 16.58
N ARG A 287 25.45 3.72 16.21
CA ARG A 287 26.09 3.31 14.97
C ARG A 287 26.36 1.81 14.95
N ARG A 288 26.94 1.26 16.03
CA ARG A 288 27.16 -0.19 16.18
C ARG A 288 25.85 -0.98 16.09
N GLY A 289 24.77 -0.44 16.63
CA GLY A 289 23.45 -1.01 16.48
C GLY A 289 22.96 -1.07 15.03
N LEU A 290 23.24 -0.02 14.24
CA LEU A 290 22.92 -0.01 12.80
C LEU A 290 23.76 -1.01 12.02
N ASP A 291 25.05 -1.14 12.32
CA ASP A 291 25.92 -2.13 11.67
C ASP A 291 25.45 -3.56 11.98
N LEU A 292 25.04 -3.81 13.23
CA LEU A 292 24.45 -5.10 13.63
C LEU A 292 23.16 -5.41 12.85
N LEU A 293 22.28 -4.43 12.66
CA LEU A 293 21.05 -4.62 11.88
C LEU A 293 21.33 -4.82 10.40
N ALA A 294 22.31 -4.12 9.84
CA ALA A 294 22.72 -4.30 8.44
C ALA A 294 23.29 -5.71 8.20
N GLN A 295 24.11 -6.21 9.13
CA GLN A 295 24.61 -7.58 9.07
C GLN A 295 23.46 -8.60 9.18
N ALA A 296 22.50 -8.38 10.07
CA ALA A 296 21.35 -9.26 10.23
C ALA A 296 20.46 -9.28 8.98
N ASP A 297 20.24 -8.15 8.31
CA ASP A 297 19.49 -8.10 7.05
C ASP A 297 20.18 -8.95 5.97
N ALA A 298 21.51 -8.89 5.88
CA ALA A 298 22.29 -9.72 4.97
C ALA A 298 22.20 -11.22 5.33
N ASP A 299 22.28 -11.56 6.61
CA ASP A 299 22.22 -12.92 7.10
C ASP A 299 20.83 -13.58 6.86
N VAL A 300 19.74 -12.82 7.01
CA VAL A 300 18.39 -13.27 6.64
C VAL A 300 18.30 -13.60 5.16
N ARG A 301 18.83 -12.72 4.30
CA ARG A 301 18.80 -12.90 2.84
C ARG A 301 19.68 -14.08 2.39
N ASN A 302 20.77 -14.35 3.10
CA ASN A 302 21.68 -15.45 2.79
C ASN A 302 21.28 -16.78 3.44
N GLY A 303 20.25 -16.80 4.29
CA GLY A 303 19.75 -18.01 4.93
C GLY A 303 20.73 -18.68 5.88
N THR A 304 21.61 -17.89 6.54
CA THR A 304 22.68 -18.41 7.42
C THR A 304 22.15 -19.04 8.70
N LEU A 305 21.02 -18.54 9.23
CA LEU A 305 20.33 -19.03 10.40
C LEU A 305 18.81 -18.98 10.21
N PRO A 306 18.02 -19.74 10.99
CA PRO A 306 16.57 -19.54 11.02
C PRO A 306 16.25 -18.09 11.39
N ASN A 307 15.39 -17.45 10.61
CA ASN A 307 15.06 -16.01 10.72
C ASN A 307 14.66 -15.60 12.16
N ARG A 308 13.88 -16.46 12.84
CA ARG A 308 13.47 -16.24 14.23
C ARG A 308 14.67 -16.17 15.17
N LEU A 309 15.57 -17.13 15.11
CA LEU A 309 16.77 -17.18 15.96
C LEU A 309 17.66 -15.95 15.71
N LEU A 310 17.79 -15.56 14.46
CA LEU A 310 18.59 -14.41 14.05
C LEU A 310 18.07 -13.11 14.67
N ILE A 311 16.76 -12.84 14.56
CA ILE A 311 16.19 -11.61 15.15
C ILE A 311 16.22 -11.64 16.68
N GLU A 312 16.04 -12.78 17.34
CA GLU A 312 16.18 -12.94 18.79
C GLU A 312 17.61 -12.58 19.27
N LEU A 313 18.64 -13.04 18.55
CA LEU A 313 20.03 -12.69 18.81
C LEU A 313 20.30 -11.20 18.62
N VAL A 314 19.77 -10.61 17.56
CA VAL A 314 19.91 -9.17 17.26
C VAL A 314 19.27 -8.34 18.36
N ILE A 315 18.05 -8.65 18.77
CA ILE A 315 17.34 -7.94 19.83
C ILE A 315 18.10 -8.02 21.16
N THR A 316 18.60 -9.19 21.52
CA THR A 316 19.39 -9.39 22.73
C THR A 316 20.68 -8.55 22.72
N ARG A 317 21.39 -8.53 21.59
CA ARG A 317 22.59 -7.70 21.43
C ARG A 317 22.29 -6.21 21.44
N LEU A 318 21.22 -5.76 20.76
CA LEU A 318 20.82 -4.36 20.79
C LEU A 318 20.43 -3.89 22.19
N ALA A 319 19.72 -4.73 22.95
CA ALA A 319 19.38 -4.43 24.35
C ALA A 319 20.64 -4.31 25.24
N SER A 320 21.66 -5.14 24.98
CA SER A 320 22.92 -5.05 25.74
C SER A 320 23.73 -3.79 25.42
N VAL A 321 23.64 -3.25 24.21
CA VAL A 321 24.30 -1.98 23.82
C VAL A 321 23.77 -0.80 24.67
N GLY A 322 22.49 -0.81 25.05
CA GLY A 322 21.88 0.24 25.88
C GLY A 322 22.18 0.13 27.38
N SER A 323 22.67 -1.01 27.83
CA SER A 323 22.90 -1.27 29.25
C SER A 323 24.26 -0.77 29.76
N GLY A 324 25.15 -0.29 28.89
CA GLY A 324 26.45 0.29 29.29
C GLY A 324 27.40 -0.69 29.99
N VAL A 325 27.25 -2.02 29.74
CA VAL A 325 28.14 -3.08 30.25
C VAL A 325 29.04 -3.55 29.13
#